data_cf6b0880b11c5065131d576db28ff929
#
_entry.id   cf6b0880b11c5065131d576db28ff929
#
_cell.length_a   1.000
_cell.length_b   1.000
_cell.length_c   1.000
_cell.angle_alpha   90.00
_cell.angle_beta   90.00
_cell.angle_gamma   90.00
#
_symmetry.space_group_name_H-M   'P 1'
#
loop_
_entity.id
_entity.type
_entity.pdbx_description
1 polymer ?
#
loop_
_entity_poly.entity_id
_entity_poly.type
_entity_poly.pdbx_seq_one_letter_code
_entity_poly.pdbx_strand_id
1 'polypeptide(L)'
;MYYNKGIMRILVVEDEKDLRNIIKKRLVREHYSVDTCGDGEEALDYMEMTSYDGVLLDIMLPGKDGFAVLKEVRQMGNDTPILLLTARDGIEDRVKGLGGR
;
A
#
# COMPACT_ATOMS: atom_id res chain seq x y z
N MET A 1 -5.79 23.40 -19.72
CA MET A 1 -5.79 22.90 -19.50
C MET A 1 -5.67 22.41 -18.78
N TYR A 2 -6.03 22.25 -18.71
CA TYR A 2 -5.83 21.66 -17.91
C TYR A 2 -5.72 20.37 -17.97
N TYR A 3 -5.14 19.84 -17.72
CA TYR A 3 -5.08 18.55 -17.82
C TYR A 3 -5.39 17.97 -16.55
N ASN A 4 -5.60 16.74 -16.55
CA ASN A 4 -6.13 16.15 -15.45
C ASN A 4 -5.13 15.55 -14.59
N LYS A 5 -4.32 16.41 -14.07
CA LYS A 5 -3.38 16.01 -13.17
C LYS A 5 -3.93 15.63 -11.85
N GLY A 6 -5.21 15.88 -11.67
CA GLY A 6 -5.81 15.63 -10.38
C GLY A 6 -6.04 14.17 -10.06
N ILE A 7 -5.98 13.28 -11.03
CA ILE A 7 -6.25 11.89 -10.75
C ILE A 7 -4.95 11.18 -10.44
N MET A 8 -4.75 10.90 -9.17
CA MET A 8 -3.56 10.20 -8.73
C MET A 8 -3.83 8.72 -8.65
N ARG A 9 -2.83 7.93 -8.97
CA ARG A 9 -2.97 6.50 -9.00
C ARG A 9 -2.25 5.88 -7.82
N ILE A 10 -3.00 5.10 -7.05
CA ILE A 10 -2.50 4.50 -5.82
C ILE A 10 -2.58 2.98 -5.93
N LEU A 11 -1.53 2.31 -5.47
CA LEU A 11 -1.56 0.87 -5.33
C LEU A 11 -1.71 0.53 -3.86
N VAL A 12 -2.66 -0.34 -3.55
CA VAL A 12 -2.87 -0.81 -2.17
C VAL A 12 -2.47 -2.26 -2.10
N VAL A 13 -1.51 -2.57 -1.25
CA VAL A 13 -0.99 -3.92 -1.07
C VAL A 13 -1.36 -4.39 0.32
N GLU A 14 -2.35 -5.26 0.40
CA GLU A 14 -2.88 -5.73 1.67
C GLU A 14 -3.46 -7.12 1.45
N ASP A 15 -3.04 -8.11 2.23
CA ASP A 15 -3.46 -9.47 2.02
C ASP A 15 -4.86 -9.77 2.56
N GLU A 16 -5.30 -9.01 3.55
CA GLU A 16 -6.61 -9.24 4.14
C GLU A 16 -7.66 -8.57 3.26
N LYS A 17 -8.52 -9.38 2.67
CA LYS A 17 -9.44 -8.95 1.64
C LYS A 17 -10.39 -7.84 2.08
N ASP A 18 -10.96 -7.98 3.27
CA ASP A 18 -11.94 -7.00 3.74
C ASP A 18 -11.29 -5.65 3.99
N LEU A 19 -10.12 -5.66 4.60
CA LEU A 19 -9.38 -4.43 4.85
C LEU A 19 -8.96 -3.78 3.54
N ARG A 20 -8.49 -4.60 2.61
CA ARG A 20 -8.09 -4.10 1.29
C ARG A 20 -9.25 -3.40 0.60
N ASN A 21 -10.44 -4.00 0.68
CA ASN A 21 -11.62 -3.42 0.06
C ASN A 21 -12.07 -2.13 0.74
N ILE A 22 -11.95 -2.08 2.05
CA ILE A 22 -12.29 -0.86 2.80
C ILE A 22 -11.38 0.28 2.39
N ILE A 23 -10.09 0.01 2.31
CA ILE A 23 -9.12 1.02 1.92
C ILE A 23 -9.41 1.49 0.49
N LYS A 24 -9.65 0.55 -0.40
CA LYS A 24 -9.94 0.89 -1.78
C LYS A 24 -11.16 1.78 -1.90
N LYS A 25 -12.24 1.42 -1.21
CA LYS A 25 -13.47 2.20 -1.27
C LYS A 25 -13.25 3.62 -0.78
N ARG A 26 -12.49 3.76 0.28
CA ARG A 26 -12.24 5.09 0.82
C ARG A 26 -11.44 5.93 -0.15
N LEU A 27 -10.42 5.34 -0.75
CA LEU A 27 -9.60 6.09 -1.69
C LEU A 27 -10.36 6.45 -2.97
N VAL A 28 -11.19 5.53 -3.44
CA VAL A 28 -12.00 5.82 -4.61
C VAL A 28 -12.96 6.98 -4.33
N ARG A 29 -13.52 7.02 -3.12
CA ARG A 29 -14.38 8.14 -2.74
C ARG A 29 -13.63 9.45 -2.75
N GLU A 30 -12.33 9.42 -2.47
CA GLU A 30 -11.51 10.62 -2.48
C GLU A 30 -10.95 10.89 -3.87
N HIS A 31 -11.49 10.21 -4.87
CA HIS A 31 -11.17 10.45 -6.29
C HIS A 31 -9.80 9.97 -6.73
N TYR A 32 -9.24 8.99 -6.03
CA TYR A 32 -8.02 8.34 -6.51
C TYR A 32 -8.37 7.20 -7.45
N SER A 33 -7.47 6.90 -8.36
CA SER A 33 -7.54 5.69 -9.17
C SER A 33 -6.77 4.63 -8.39
N VAL A 34 -7.39 3.49 -8.12
CA VAL A 34 -6.82 2.53 -7.18
C VAL A 34 -6.69 1.15 -7.78
N ASP A 35 -5.48 0.58 -7.71
CA ASP A 35 -5.27 -0.82 -7.99
C ASP A 35 -4.99 -1.50 -6.66
N THR A 36 -5.29 -2.76 -6.55
CA THR A 36 -5.05 -3.51 -5.31
C THR A 36 -4.40 -4.84 -5.61
N CYS A 37 -3.63 -5.33 -4.66
CA CYS A 37 -3.10 -6.69 -4.73
C CYS A 37 -2.89 -7.20 -3.31
N GLY A 38 -2.60 -8.50 -3.21
CA GLY A 38 -2.61 -9.16 -1.92
C GLY A 38 -1.28 -9.67 -1.42
N ASP A 39 -0.20 -9.56 -2.18
CA ASP A 39 1.09 -10.02 -1.69
C ASP A 39 2.23 -9.22 -2.31
N GLY A 40 3.43 -9.46 -1.78
CA GLY A 40 4.58 -8.68 -2.18
C GLY A 40 5.06 -8.92 -3.58
N GLU A 41 4.93 -10.15 -4.07
CA GLU A 41 5.36 -10.45 -5.44
C GLU A 41 4.46 -9.76 -6.43
N GLU A 42 3.16 -9.79 -6.19
CA GLU A 42 2.23 -9.08 -7.04
C GLU A 42 2.51 -7.58 -7.03
N ALA A 43 2.85 -7.06 -5.85
CA ALA A 43 3.15 -5.63 -5.75
C ALA A 43 4.32 -5.25 -6.64
N LEU A 44 5.35 -6.07 -6.65
CA LEU A 44 6.50 -5.79 -7.50
C LEU A 44 6.12 -5.81 -8.98
N ASP A 45 5.29 -6.77 -9.38
CA ASP A 45 4.84 -6.84 -10.76
C ASP A 45 4.02 -5.61 -11.13
N TYR A 46 3.11 -5.21 -10.27
CA TYR A 46 2.30 -4.03 -10.53
C TYR A 46 3.16 -2.78 -10.66
N MET A 47 4.13 -2.64 -9.77
CA MET A 47 4.97 -1.45 -9.78
C MET A 47 5.93 -1.41 -10.97
N GLU A 48 6.22 -2.57 -11.51
CA GLU A 48 7.06 -2.64 -12.70
C GLU A 48 6.27 -2.25 -13.94
N MET A 49 4.99 -2.59 -13.98
CA MET A 49 4.17 -2.36 -15.15
C MET A 49 3.47 -1.01 -15.16
N THR A 50 3.32 -0.39 -14.01
CA THR A 50 2.53 0.82 -13.89
C THR A 50 3.25 1.83 -12.99
N SER A 51 3.21 3.09 -13.38
CA SER A 51 3.72 4.16 -12.53
C SER A 51 2.63 4.59 -11.56
N TYR A 52 2.93 4.53 -10.28
CA TYR A 52 1.99 4.96 -9.25
C TYR A 52 2.45 6.25 -8.62
N ASP A 53 1.50 7.04 -8.15
CA ASP A 53 1.80 8.26 -7.42
C ASP A 53 2.09 7.95 -5.96
N GLY A 54 1.60 6.82 -5.50
CA GLY A 54 1.89 6.38 -4.14
C GLY A 54 1.48 4.93 -3.96
N VAL A 55 2.02 4.29 -2.94
CA VAL A 55 1.72 2.89 -2.63
C VAL A 55 1.46 2.79 -1.14
N LEU A 56 0.37 2.15 -0.77
CA LEU A 56 0.10 1.79 0.62
C LEU A 56 0.44 0.34 0.76
N LEU A 57 1.42 0.04 1.59
CA LEU A 57 2.03 -1.29 1.64
C LEU A 57 1.99 -1.83 3.06
N ASP A 58 1.25 -2.89 3.24
CA ASP A 58 1.20 -3.56 4.54
C ASP A 58 2.54 -4.23 4.79
N ILE A 59 3.05 -4.07 6.00
CA ILE A 59 4.29 -4.71 6.38
C ILE A 59 4.10 -6.22 6.52
N MET A 60 2.95 -6.62 7.04
CA MET A 60 2.70 -8.04 7.33
C MET A 60 2.06 -8.74 6.15
N LEU A 61 2.85 -9.03 5.13
CA LEU A 61 2.36 -9.72 3.95
C LEU A 61 2.85 -11.16 3.94
N PRO A 62 2.08 -12.05 3.33
CA PRO A 62 2.56 -13.42 3.17
C PRO A 62 3.72 -13.45 2.18
N GLY A 63 4.62 -14.39 2.41
CA GLY A 63 5.79 -14.53 1.56
C GLY A 63 6.77 -13.39 1.76
N LYS A 64 6.80 -12.46 0.83
CA LYS A 64 7.73 -11.35 0.89
C LYS A 64 7.06 -10.19 1.63
N ASP A 65 7.57 -9.83 2.79
CA ASP A 65 6.95 -8.80 3.61
C ASP A 65 7.18 -7.39 3.05
N GLY A 66 6.51 -6.42 3.67
CA GLY A 66 6.53 -5.05 3.15
C GLY A 66 7.90 -4.42 3.15
N PHE A 67 8.74 -4.70 4.14
CA PHE A 67 10.08 -4.15 4.16
C PHE A 67 10.92 -4.72 3.01
N ALA A 68 10.75 -6.01 2.72
CA ALA A 68 11.48 -6.63 1.62
C ALA A 68 11.05 -6.03 0.28
N VAL A 69 9.74 -5.79 0.12
CA VAL A 69 9.24 -5.18 -1.09
C VAL A 69 9.80 -3.77 -1.25
N LEU A 70 9.78 -2.99 -0.18
CA LEU A 70 10.32 -1.63 -0.23
C LEU A 70 11.79 -1.65 -0.65
N LYS A 71 12.55 -2.54 -0.06
CA LYS A 71 13.96 -2.64 -0.38
C LYS A 71 14.18 -2.95 -1.85
N GLU A 72 13.44 -3.92 -2.38
CA GLU A 72 13.59 -4.28 -3.79
C GLU A 72 13.19 -3.15 -4.72
N VAL A 73 12.11 -2.46 -4.39
CA VAL A 73 11.66 -1.34 -5.21
C VAL A 73 12.73 -0.27 -5.26
N ARG A 74 13.34 0.04 -4.12
CA ARG A 74 14.40 1.05 -4.10
C ARG A 74 15.65 0.59 -4.83
N GLN A 75 15.96 -0.69 -4.75
CA GLN A 75 17.13 -1.23 -5.47
C GLN A 75 16.93 -1.16 -6.97
N MET A 76 15.69 -1.20 -7.44
CA MET A 76 15.40 -1.06 -8.85
C MET A 76 15.41 0.39 -9.32
N GLY A 77 15.73 1.30 -8.45
CA GLY A 77 15.75 2.71 -8.80
C GLY A 77 14.40 3.36 -8.82
N ASN A 78 13.38 2.69 -8.30
CA ASN A 78 12.04 3.23 -8.26
C ASN A 78 11.84 3.96 -6.94
N ASP A 79 11.57 5.24 -7.00
CA ASP A 79 11.43 6.07 -5.80
C ASP A 79 9.99 6.48 -5.52
N THR A 80 9.04 5.75 -6.03
CA THR A 80 7.62 5.99 -5.74
C THR A 80 7.42 6.10 -4.24
N PRO A 81 6.68 7.11 -3.78
CA PRO A 81 6.39 7.22 -2.34
C PRO A 81 5.64 5.99 -1.84
N ILE A 82 6.13 5.42 -0.75
CA ILE A 82 5.52 4.23 -0.16
C ILE A 82 5.23 4.51 1.29
N LEU A 83 3.98 4.29 1.68
CA LEU A 83 3.58 4.41 3.07
C LEU A 83 3.40 3.00 3.60
N LEU A 84 4.19 2.65 4.60
CA LEU A 84 4.11 1.33 5.21
C LEU A 84 3.04 1.32 6.28
N LEU A 85 2.20 0.30 6.23
CA LEU A 85 1.10 0.18 7.17
C LEU A 85 1.37 -0.99 8.10
N THR A 86 1.07 -0.78 9.38
CA THR A 86 1.18 -1.86 10.36
C THR A 86 -0.22 -2.19 10.83
N ALA A 87 -1.12 -2.24 9.87
CA ALA A 87 -2.51 -2.11 10.16
C ALA A 87 -3.07 -3.03 11.20
N ARG A 88 -3.00 -4.28 11.01
CA ARG A 88 -3.74 -5.15 11.89
C ARG A 88 -3.17 -5.22 13.28
N ASP A 89 -2.02 -5.82 13.38
CA ASP A 89 -1.40 -5.99 14.67
C ASP A 89 -0.84 -4.69 15.19
N GLY A 90 -0.37 -3.86 14.28
CA GLY A 90 0.21 -2.59 14.68
C GLY A 90 -0.79 -1.70 15.38
N ILE A 91 -2.00 -1.63 14.87
CA ILE A 91 -3.04 -0.82 15.50
C ILE A 91 -3.41 -1.42 16.85
N GLU A 92 -3.59 -2.72 16.88
CA GLU A 92 -3.95 -3.40 18.10
C GLU A 92 -2.86 -3.28 19.13
N ASP A 93 -1.62 -3.46 18.72
CA ASP A 93 -0.50 -3.32 19.63
C ASP A 93 -0.39 -1.92 20.17
N ARG A 94 -0.66 -0.94 19.33
CA ARG A 94 -0.59 0.43 19.76
C ARG A 94 -1.66 0.73 20.77
N VAL A 95 -2.87 0.23 20.55
CA VAL A 95 -3.94 0.42 21.50
C VAL A 95 -3.62 -0.29 22.80
N LYS A 96 -3.13 -1.51 22.72
CA LYS A 96 -2.71 -2.22 23.92
C LYS A 96 -1.60 -1.51 24.64
N GLY A 97 -0.63 -1.03 23.87
CA GLY A 97 0.48 -0.32 24.46
C GLY A 97 0.02 0.91 25.20
N LEU A 98 -0.90 1.64 24.64
CA LEU A 98 -1.42 2.83 25.30
C LEU A 98 -2.29 2.46 26.48
N GLY A 99 -3.10 1.45 26.32
CA GLY A 99 -4.00 1.06 27.41
C GLY A 99 -3.35 0.16 28.43
N GLY A 100 -2.34 -0.56 28.02
CA GLY A 100 -1.68 -1.52 28.88
C GLY A 100 -0.51 -0.98 29.65
N ARG A 101 -0.16 0.23 29.37
CA ARG A 101 0.93 0.83 30.11
C ARG A 101 0.43 1.63 31.27
#